data_2eee584330503f9ff93349e5b75bb34f
#
_entry.id   2eee584330503f9ff93349e5b75bb34f
#
_cell.length_a   1.000
_cell.length_b   1.000
_cell.length_c   1.000
_cell.angle_alpha   90.00
_cell.angle_beta   90.00
_cell.angle_gamma   90.00
#
_symmetry.space_group_name_H-M   'P 1'
#
loop_
_entity.id
_entity.type
_entity.pdbx_description
1 polymer ?
#
loop_
_entity_poly.entity_id
_entity_poly.type
_entity_poly.pdbx_seq_one_letter_code
_entity_poly.pdbx_strand_id
1 'polypeptide(L)'
;MPTTCAVLAPDDRRVVHELLADVGACASVGQRLRLITARLLGAPYLAHPLVGSATEPEVFTVTLQGFDCVTLVETALALAWADDSEAFLTLLRQVRYRHGEIAWQQRLHYATDWLHHHVQHGRLSEVACGEAMQRITRRLDVLPGFPPHTATWRYFHCDRAFSLS
;
A
#
# COMPACT_ATOMS: atom_id res chain seq x y z
N MET A 1 -16.53 -14.77 -13.95
CA MET A 1 -15.11 -15.14 -13.79
C MET A 1 -14.86 -15.38 -12.32
N PRO A 2 -14.30 -16.51 -11.89
CA PRO A 2 -14.05 -16.75 -10.48
C PRO A 2 -13.02 -15.73 -9.98
N THR A 3 -13.40 -14.93 -9.01
CA THR A 3 -12.47 -14.07 -8.27
C THR A 3 -11.51 -15.01 -7.56
N THR A 4 -10.26 -15.05 -7.99
CA THR A 4 -9.23 -15.84 -7.30
C THR A 4 -9.04 -15.21 -5.93
N CYS A 5 -9.67 -15.80 -4.93
CA CYS A 5 -9.52 -15.38 -3.55
C CYS A 5 -8.09 -15.73 -3.13
N ALA A 6 -7.30 -14.76 -2.69
CA ALA A 6 -6.00 -15.05 -2.13
C ALA A 6 -6.18 -15.97 -0.91
N VAL A 7 -5.55 -17.11 -0.94
CA VAL A 7 -5.46 -17.99 0.22
C VAL A 7 -4.17 -17.61 0.93
N LEU A 8 -4.28 -17.06 2.15
CA LEU A 8 -3.12 -16.84 3.01
C LEU A 8 -2.41 -18.17 3.25
N ALA A 9 -1.09 -18.20 3.05
CA ALA A 9 -0.28 -19.31 3.50
C ALA A 9 -0.49 -19.55 5.01
N PRO A 10 -0.34 -20.78 5.51
CA PRO A 10 -0.60 -21.08 6.92
C PRO A 10 0.18 -20.20 7.90
N ASP A 11 1.45 -19.92 7.61
CA ASP A 11 2.30 -19.06 8.43
C ASP A 11 1.85 -17.59 8.38
N ASP A 12 1.51 -17.07 7.21
CA ASP A 12 0.99 -15.71 7.07
C ASP A 12 -0.35 -15.55 7.79
N ARG A 13 -1.22 -16.57 7.71
CA ARG A 13 -2.51 -16.57 8.43
C ARG A 13 -2.32 -16.48 9.94
N ARG A 14 -1.36 -17.23 10.48
CA ARG A 14 -1.03 -17.19 11.90
C ARG A 14 -0.54 -15.80 12.31
N VAL A 15 0.37 -15.21 11.55
CA VAL A 15 0.91 -13.88 11.81
C VAL A 15 -0.20 -12.80 11.74
N VAL A 16 -1.07 -12.85 10.74
CA VAL A 16 -2.24 -11.95 10.63
C VAL A 16 -3.12 -12.06 11.86
N HIS A 17 -3.45 -13.29 12.29
CA HIS A 17 -4.29 -13.52 13.47
C HIS A 17 -3.65 -12.96 14.75
N GLU A 18 -2.35 -13.20 14.96
CA GLU A 18 -1.60 -12.68 16.11
C GLU A 18 -1.59 -11.12 16.10
N LEU A 19 -1.30 -10.51 14.94
CA LEU A 19 -1.30 -9.05 14.80
C LEU A 19 -2.66 -8.43 15.10
N LEU A 20 -3.73 -9.02 14.57
CA LEU A 20 -5.11 -8.53 14.81
C LEU A 20 -5.50 -8.66 16.29
N ALA A 21 -5.10 -9.75 16.95
CA ALA A 21 -5.31 -9.90 18.39
C ALA A 21 -4.54 -8.85 19.21
N ASP A 22 -3.27 -8.60 18.87
CA ASP A 22 -2.43 -7.60 19.55
C ASP A 22 -3.02 -6.18 19.46
N VAL A 23 -3.66 -5.84 18.32
CA VAL A 23 -4.21 -4.48 18.10
C VAL A 23 -5.69 -4.35 18.47
N GLY A 24 -6.35 -5.43 18.85
CA GLY A 24 -7.80 -5.41 19.13
C GLY A 24 -8.20 -4.46 20.25
N ALA A 25 -7.33 -4.20 21.23
CA ALA A 25 -7.57 -3.26 22.33
C ALA A 25 -7.16 -1.80 22.02
N CYS A 26 -6.60 -1.52 20.84
CA CYS A 26 -6.14 -0.17 20.49
C CYS A 26 -7.32 0.77 20.18
N ALA A 27 -7.30 1.96 20.79
CA ALA A 27 -8.36 2.96 20.65
C ALA A 27 -8.28 3.75 19.32
N SER A 28 -7.16 3.70 18.59
CA SER A 28 -6.98 4.47 17.35
C SER A 28 -6.18 3.72 16.28
N VAL A 29 -6.42 4.06 15.02
CA VAL A 29 -5.66 3.54 13.87
C VAL A 29 -4.16 3.83 14.02
N GLY A 30 -3.78 4.98 14.54
CA GLY A 30 -2.37 5.33 14.77
C GLY A 30 -1.69 4.42 15.80
N GLN A 31 -2.40 4.02 16.87
CA GLN A 31 -1.87 3.04 17.83
C GLN A 31 -1.75 1.66 17.19
N ARG A 32 -2.74 1.22 16.42
CA ARG A 32 -2.70 -0.04 15.67
C ARG A 32 -1.51 -0.06 14.70
N LEU A 33 -1.34 0.99 13.88
CA LEU A 33 -0.21 1.12 12.95
C LEU A 33 1.13 1.02 13.68
N ARG A 34 1.29 1.72 14.81
CA ARG A 34 2.54 1.66 15.58
C ARG A 34 2.88 0.25 16.04
N LEU A 35 1.92 -0.50 16.53
CA LEU A 35 2.13 -1.88 16.97
C LEU A 35 2.42 -2.81 15.80
N ILE A 36 1.63 -2.72 14.72
CA ILE A 36 1.81 -3.53 13.52
C ILE A 36 3.20 -3.30 12.93
N THR A 37 3.59 -2.04 12.71
CA THR A 37 4.89 -1.72 12.11
C THR A 37 6.05 -2.14 13.00
N ALA A 38 5.92 -2.03 14.33
CA ALA A 38 6.92 -2.54 15.27
C ALA A 38 7.10 -4.06 15.18
N ARG A 39 6.03 -4.81 14.94
CA ARG A 39 6.06 -6.27 14.77
C ARG A 39 6.62 -6.70 13.42
N LEU A 40 6.43 -5.88 12.38
CA LEU A 40 6.97 -6.13 11.04
C LEU A 40 8.41 -5.62 10.87
N LEU A 41 8.94 -4.91 11.86
CA LEU A 41 10.31 -4.41 11.82
C LEU A 41 11.32 -5.57 11.75
N GLY A 42 12.27 -5.46 10.82
CA GLY A 42 13.26 -6.52 10.56
C GLY A 42 12.83 -7.54 9.52
N ALA A 43 11.59 -7.47 9.00
CA ALA A 43 11.19 -8.29 7.86
C ALA A 43 12.10 -8.02 6.65
N PRO A 44 12.49 -9.05 5.87
CA PRO A 44 13.39 -8.89 4.74
C PRO A 44 12.75 -8.06 3.62
N TYR A 45 13.60 -7.34 2.89
CA TYR A 45 13.17 -6.68 1.66
C TYR A 45 12.98 -7.71 0.54
N LEU A 46 11.80 -7.71 -0.07
CA LEU A 46 11.49 -8.50 -1.25
C LEU A 46 11.32 -7.57 -2.46
N ALA A 47 12.20 -7.74 -3.45
CA ALA A 47 12.03 -7.03 -4.71
C ALA A 47 10.87 -7.67 -5.50
N HIS A 48 9.92 -6.84 -5.94
CA HIS A 48 8.80 -7.26 -6.80
C HIS A 48 7.96 -8.42 -6.23
N PRO A 49 7.36 -8.28 -5.03
CA PRO A 49 6.62 -9.37 -4.39
C PRO A 49 5.26 -9.66 -5.04
N LEU A 50 4.82 -8.83 -5.99
CA LEU A 50 3.52 -8.97 -6.65
C LEU A 50 3.66 -9.68 -7.99
N VAL A 51 2.69 -10.54 -8.31
CA VAL A 51 2.64 -11.32 -9.55
C VAL A 51 1.60 -10.73 -10.50
N GLY A 52 1.99 -10.55 -11.74
CA GLY A 52 1.17 -10.01 -12.83
C GLY A 52 1.89 -8.91 -13.60
N SER A 53 1.55 -8.78 -14.88
CA SER A 53 2.12 -7.77 -15.78
C SER A 53 1.10 -7.38 -16.85
N ALA A 54 1.49 -6.53 -17.79
CA ALA A 54 0.63 -6.20 -18.94
C ALA A 54 0.27 -7.43 -19.79
N THR A 55 1.07 -8.50 -19.72
CA THR A 55 0.94 -9.74 -20.52
C THR A 55 0.66 -10.98 -19.68
N GLU A 56 0.80 -10.89 -18.37
CA GLU A 56 0.56 -12.00 -17.44
C GLU A 56 -0.63 -11.68 -16.53
N PRO A 57 -1.50 -12.66 -16.25
CA PRO A 57 -2.61 -12.47 -15.35
C PRO A 57 -2.18 -11.97 -13.98
N GLU A 58 -2.93 -11.01 -13.45
CA GLU A 58 -2.73 -10.51 -12.09
C GLU A 58 -3.14 -11.57 -11.06
N VAL A 59 -2.28 -11.78 -10.08
CA VAL A 59 -2.55 -12.64 -8.93
C VAL A 59 -2.57 -11.80 -7.67
N PHE A 60 -3.65 -11.88 -6.91
CA PHE A 60 -3.71 -11.23 -5.59
C PHE A 60 -2.79 -11.93 -4.61
N THR A 61 -1.53 -11.49 -4.58
CA THR A 61 -0.48 -12.04 -3.73
C THR A 61 -0.51 -11.38 -2.37
N VAL A 62 -0.48 -12.20 -1.31
CA VAL A 62 -0.37 -11.74 0.08
C VAL A 62 0.70 -12.54 0.78
N THR A 63 1.69 -11.86 1.34
CA THR A 63 2.74 -12.44 2.17
C THR A 63 3.15 -11.47 3.27
N LEU A 64 3.50 -12.01 4.43
CA LEU A 64 4.09 -11.29 5.55
C LEU A 64 5.55 -11.71 5.79
N GLN A 65 6.12 -12.52 4.88
CA GLN A 65 7.50 -13.01 4.98
C GLN A 65 8.54 -11.97 4.55
N GLY A 66 8.10 -10.88 3.92
CA GLY A 66 8.93 -9.76 3.51
C GLY A 66 8.14 -8.80 2.62
N PHE A 67 8.71 -7.62 2.37
CA PHE A 67 7.99 -6.53 1.72
C PHE A 67 8.92 -5.69 0.83
N ASP A 68 8.35 -5.05 -0.17
CA ASP A 68 8.89 -3.79 -0.69
C ASP A 68 8.25 -2.60 0.05
N CYS A 69 8.66 -1.38 -0.28
CA CYS A 69 8.17 -0.17 0.41
C CYS A 69 6.65 0.03 0.25
N VAL A 70 6.07 -0.38 -0.86
CA VAL A 70 4.63 -0.20 -1.14
C VAL A 70 3.82 -1.27 -0.43
N THR A 71 4.20 -2.53 -0.60
CA THR A 71 3.47 -3.66 0.01
C THR A 71 3.51 -3.65 1.54
N LEU A 72 4.58 -3.10 2.15
CA LEU A 72 4.62 -2.86 3.59
C LEU A 72 3.54 -1.86 4.02
N VAL A 73 3.45 -0.72 3.34
CA VAL A 73 2.46 0.32 3.66
C VAL A 73 1.03 -0.21 3.45
N GLU A 74 0.77 -0.87 2.31
CA GLU A 74 -0.53 -1.46 2.00
C GLU A 74 -0.96 -2.48 3.07
N THR A 75 -0.05 -3.38 3.45
CA THR A 75 -0.32 -4.43 4.45
C THR A 75 -0.56 -3.83 5.83
N ALA A 76 0.28 -2.87 6.26
CA ALA A 76 0.14 -2.23 7.56
C ALA A 76 -1.17 -1.46 7.68
N LEU A 77 -1.58 -0.72 6.65
CA LEU A 77 -2.85 0.00 6.63
C LEU A 77 -4.04 -0.95 6.63
N ALA A 78 -4.02 -1.98 5.79
CA ALA A 78 -5.10 -2.96 5.75
C ALA A 78 -5.29 -3.67 7.09
N LEU A 79 -4.20 -4.08 7.76
CA LEU A 79 -4.25 -4.64 9.12
C LEU A 79 -4.76 -3.64 10.15
N ALA A 80 -4.35 -2.36 10.05
CA ALA A 80 -4.79 -1.35 11.00
C ALA A 80 -6.28 -1.03 10.92
N TRP A 81 -6.91 -1.26 9.78
CA TRP A 81 -8.35 -1.06 9.57
C TRP A 81 -9.18 -2.34 9.74
N ALA A 82 -8.54 -3.50 9.72
CA ALA A 82 -9.23 -4.77 9.80
C ALA A 82 -9.56 -5.17 11.25
N ASP A 83 -10.67 -5.88 11.41
CA ASP A 83 -11.04 -6.50 12.69
C ASP A 83 -10.83 -8.03 12.66
N ASP A 84 -10.78 -8.62 11.48
CA ASP A 84 -10.51 -10.03 11.27
C ASP A 84 -9.72 -10.30 9.97
N SER A 85 -9.37 -11.56 9.73
CA SER A 85 -8.56 -11.94 8.56
C SER A 85 -9.29 -11.79 7.22
N GLU A 86 -10.62 -11.90 7.17
CA GLU A 86 -11.41 -11.67 5.95
C GLU A 86 -11.49 -10.19 5.62
N ALA A 87 -11.72 -9.37 6.64
CA ALA A 87 -11.67 -7.92 6.54
C ALA A 87 -10.29 -7.46 6.06
N PHE A 88 -9.20 -8.01 6.62
CA PHE A 88 -7.84 -7.73 6.17
C PHE A 88 -7.64 -7.99 4.68
N LEU A 89 -8.02 -9.17 4.19
CA LEU A 89 -7.89 -9.50 2.76
C LEU A 89 -8.73 -8.57 1.86
N THR A 90 -9.93 -8.25 2.30
CA THR A 90 -10.83 -7.35 1.59
C THR A 90 -10.25 -5.94 1.52
N LEU A 91 -9.76 -5.43 2.64
CA LEU A 91 -9.14 -4.11 2.74
C LEU A 91 -7.83 -4.03 1.95
N LEU A 92 -6.97 -5.05 2.04
CA LEU A 92 -5.72 -5.08 1.28
C LEU A 92 -5.99 -5.05 -0.23
N ARG A 93 -7.01 -5.78 -0.70
CA ARG A 93 -7.45 -5.72 -2.09
C ARG A 93 -7.91 -4.32 -2.48
N GLN A 94 -8.68 -3.65 -1.63
CA GLN A 94 -9.17 -2.29 -1.87
C GLN A 94 -8.06 -1.23 -1.78
N VAL A 95 -7.01 -1.48 -0.99
CA VAL A 95 -5.84 -0.60 -0.88
C VAL A 95 -4.94 -0.70 -2.11
N ARG A 96 -4.82 -1.90 -2.68
CA ARG A 96 -3.93 -2.18 -3.82
C ARG A 96 -4.55 -1.90 -5.18
N TYR A 97 -5.85 -2.14 -5.33
CA TYR A 97 -6.52 -2.07 -6.62
C TYR A 97 -7.66 -1.05 -6.64
N ARG A 98 -7.81 -0.35 -7.75
CA ARG A 98 -8.99 0.49 -8.00
C ARG A 98 -10.25 -0.36 -7.88
N HIS A 99 -11.20 0.12 -7.12
CA HIS A 99 -12.48 -0.58 -6.86
C HIS A 99 -12.32 -2.01 -6.29
N GLY A 100 -11.13 -2.39 -5.83
CA GLY A 100 -10.82 -3.74 -5.38
C GLY A 100 -10.85 -4.80 -6.51
N GLU A 101 -10.75 -4.40 -7.76
CA GLU A 101 -10.74 -5.30 -8.91
C GLU A 101 -9.33 -5.85 -9.15
N ILE A 102 -9.16 -7.18 -9.06
CA ILE A 102 -7.88 -7.84 -9.23
C ILE A 102 -7.55 -7.91 -10.72
N ALA A 103 -6.84 -6.90 -11.20
CA ALA A 103 -6.35 -6.80 -12.55
C ALA A 103 -5.11 -5.91 -12.57
N TRP A 104 -4.13 -6.23 -13.42
CA TRP A 104 -2.90 -5.44 -13.49
C TRP A 104 -3.17 -3.97 -13.82
N GLN A 105 -4.12 -3.68 -14.71
CA GLN A 105 -4.53 -2.32 -15.08
C GLN A 105 -5.22 -1.55 -13.94
N GLN A 106 -5.77 -2.29 -12.96
CA GLN A 106 -6.42 -1.72 -11.79
C GLN A 106 -5.48 -1.56 -10.59
N ARG A 107 -4.28 -2.17 -10.66
CA ARG A 107 -3.27 -1.98 -9.64
C ARG A 107 -2.85 -0.51 -9.58
N LEU A 108 -2.76 0.05 -8.38
CA LEU A 108 -2.32 1.43 -8.15
C LEU A 108 -0.78 1.50 -8.21
N HIS A 109 -0.23 1.46 -9.43
CA HIS A 109 1.22 1.33 -9.69
C HIS A 109 2.03 2.53 -9.20
N TYR A 110 1.42 3.71 -9.13
CA TYR A 110 2.12 4.95 -8.81
C TYR A 110 1.68 5.50 -7.46
N ALA A 111 2.63 5.90 -6.62
CA ALA A 111 2.35 6.43 -5.29
C ALA A 111 1.41 7.65 -5.31
N THR A 112 1.53 8.51 -6.33
CA THR A 112 0.65 9.67 -6.50
C THR A 112 -0.79 9.28 -6.81
N ASP A 113 -0.99 8.25 -7.62
CA ASP A 113 -2.30 7.69 -7.93
C ASP A 113 -2.90 7.01 -6.70
N TRP A 114 -2.07 6.25 -6.02
CA TRP A 114 -2.43 5.55 -4.79
C TRP A 114 -2.91 6.55 -3.72
N LEU A 115 -2.14 7.61 -3.45
CA LEU A 115 -2.50 8.67 -2.51
C LEU A 115 -3.80 9.37 -2.93
N HIS A 116 -3.89 9.79 -4.18
CA HIS A 116 -5.06 10.48 -4.71
C HIS A 116 -6.32 9.61 -4.60
N HIS A 117 -6.23 8.33 -4.98
CA HIS A 117 -7.32 7.38 -4.85
C HIS A 117 -7.82 7.27 -3.39
N HIS A 118 -6.91 7.13 -2.43
CA HIS A 118 -7.28 6.96 -1.03
C HIS A 118 -7.79 8.25 -0.37
N VAL A 119 -7.28 9.40 -0.79
CA VAL A 119 -7.83 10.70 -0.36
C VAL A 119 -9.26 10.89 -0.89
N GLN A 120 -9.51 10.61 -2.17
CA GLN A 120 -10.85 10.73 -2.76
C GLN A 120 -11.87 9.78 -2.10
N HIS A 121 -11.43 8.63 -1.59
CA HIS A 121 -12.29 7.67 -0.91
C HIS A 121 -12.34 7.87 0.62
N GLY A 122 -11.80 8.98 1.12
CA GLY A 122 -11.84 9.33 2.54
C GLY A 122 -11.04 8.41 3.47
N ARG A 123 -10.13 7.58 2.92
CA ARG A 123 -9.27 6.69 3.70
C ARG A 123 -8.02 7.39 4.23
N LEU A 124 -7.56 8.38 3.51
CA LEU A 124 -6.43 9.24 3.88
C LEU A 124 -6.83 10.70 3.78
N SER A 125 -6.13 11.57 4.48
CA SER A 125 -6.22 13.01 4.34
C SER A 125 -4.86 13.61 4.06
N GLU A 126 -4.81 14.62 3.19
CA GLU A 126 -3.57 15.41 3.02
C GLU A 126 -3.33 16.22 4.28
N VAL A 127 -2.15 16.08 4.86
CA VAL A 127 -1.70 16.95 5.95
C VAL A 127 -0.95 18.12 5.31
N ALA A 128 -1.54 19.32 5.38
CA ALA A 128 -0.87 20.53 4.93
C ALA A 128 0.21 20.89 5.96
N CYS A 129 1.46 20.81 5.55
CA CYS A 129 2.59 21.22 6.37
C CYS A 129 3.18 22.52 5.79
N GLY A 130 2.80 23.69 6.33
CA GLY A 130 3.47 24.95 6.06
C GLY A 130 3.22 25.64 4.72
N GLU A 131 3.85 26.77 4.51
CA GLU A 131 3.43 27.83 3.58
C GLU A 131 3.92 27.71 2.13
N ALA A 132 4.86 26.82 1.80
CA ALA A 132 5.47 26.81 0.46
C ALA A 132 5.39 25.43 -0.19
N MET A 133 4.21 25.05 -0.64
CA MET A 133 4.05 23.83 -1.46
C MET A 133 4.08 24.21 -2.95
N GLN A 134 5.04 23.68 -3.69
CA GLN A 134 5.05 23.75 -5.15
C GLN A 134 4.40 22.50 -5.74
N ARG A 135 3.62 22.71 -6.81
CA ARG A 135 3.04 21.62 -7.58
C ARG A 135 3.95 21.31 -8.76
N ILE A 136 4.43 20.07 -8.85
CA ILE A 136 5.13 19.56 -10.02
C ILE A 136 4.25 18.53 -10.72
N THR A 137 4.18 18.66 -12.05
CA THR A 137 3.56 17.66 -12.91
C THR A 137 4.63 17.05 -13.82
N ARG A 138 4.71 15.73 -13.84
CA ARG A 138 5.59 14.96 -14.73
C ARG A 138 4.78 13.90 -15.44
N ARG A 139 5.04 13.74 -16.74
CA ARG A 139 4.55 12.60 -17.50
C ARG A 139 5.52 11.44 -17.35
N LEU A 140 5.02 10.29 -16.95
CA LEU A 140 5.76 9.06 -16.79
C LEU A 140 5.27 8.09 -17.88
N ASP A 141 6.01 8.01 -18.98
CA ASP A 141 5.69 7.16 -20.13
C ASP A 141 6.87 6.26 -20.52
N VAL A 142 7.75 6.01 -19.57
CA VAL A 142 9.11 5.54 -19.83
C VAL A 142 9.34 4.07 -19.60
N LEU A 143 8.44 3.34 -18.97
CA LEU A 143 8.62 1.92 -18.69
C LEU A 143 7.78 1.08 -19.65
N PRO A 144 8.39 0.25 -20.47
CA PRO A 144 7.66 -0.71 -21.31
C PRO A 144 6.70 -1.55 -20.47
N GLY A 145 5.45 -1.61 -20.89
CA GLY A 145 4.42 -2.40 -20.18
C GLY A 145 3.67 -1.66 -19.08
N PHE A 146 4.11 -0.48 -18.64
CA PHE A 146 3.34 0.34 -17.71
C PHE A 146 2.38 1.28 -18.43
N PRO A 147 1.19 1.54 -17.88
CA PRO A 147 0.27 2.50 -18.47
C PRO A 147 0.89 3.89 -18.44
N PRO A 148 0.67 4.72 -19.49
CA PRO A 148 1.06 6.12 -19.46
C PRO A 148 0.44 6.81 -18.25
N HIS A 149 1.24 7.53 -17.50
CA HIS A 149 0.79 8.20 -16.29
C HIS A 149 1.31 9.62 -16.21
N THR A 150 0.42 10.55 -15.85
CA THR A 150 0.81 11.91 -15.52
C THR A 150 0.73 12.07 -14.00
N ALA A 151 1.88 12.08 -13.35
CA ALA A 151 1.98 12.28 -11.93
C ALA A 151 2.04 13.78 -11.62
N THR A 152 1.18 14.20 -10.71
CA THR A 152 1.23 15.55 -10.12
C THR A 152 1.39 15.38 -8.61
N TRP A 153 2.44 15.94 -8.06
CA TRP A 153 2.65 15.95 -6.63
C TRP A 153 3.04 17.32 -6.11
N ARG A 154 2.76 17.53 -4.83
CA ARG A 154 3.15 18.73 -4.10
C ARG A 154 4.38 18.42 -3.28
N TYR A 155 5.34 19.31 -3.27
CA TYR A 155 6.52 19.20 -2.42
C TYR A 155 6.81 20.53 -1.74
N PHE A 156 7.51 20.45 -0.62
CA PHE A 156 7.99 21.65 0.05
C PHE A 156 9.16 22.24 -0.71
N HIS A 157 9.08 23.51 -1.00
CA HIS A 157 10.27 24.25 -1.42
C HIS A 157 11.11 24.50 -0.17
N CYS A 158 12.17 23.74 -0.01
CA CYS A 158 13.15 23.93 1.05
C CYS A 158 14.44 24.38 0.41
N ASP A 159 14.91 25.57 0.78
CA ASP A 159 16.21 26.10 0.35
C ASP A 159 17.39 25.32 0.97
N ARG A 160 17.14 24.32 1.77
CA ARG A 160 18.17 23.45 2.33
C ARG A 160 18.47 22.33 1.35
N ALA A 161 19.66 22.37 0.78
CA ALA A 161 20.25 21.23 0.10
C ALA A 161 20.37 20.06 1.13
N PHE A 162 19.69 18.96 0.86
CA PHE A 162 19.96 17.72 1.58
C PHE A 162 21.26 17.15 1.05
N SER A 163 22.35 17.27 1.81
CA SER A 163 23.52 16.46 1.57
C SER A 163 23.26 15.10 2.19
N LEU A 164 23.12 14.08 1.36
CA LEU A 164 23.22 12.69 1.81
C LEU A 164 24.71 12.43 2.10
N SER A 165 25.04 12.32 3.38
CA SER A 165 26.32 11.80 3.85
C SER A 165 26.25 10.29 3.95
#